data_052e3142f276f182d7571ae7b613c3f6
#
_entry.id   052e3142f276f182d7571ae7b613c3f6
#
_cell.length_a   1.000
_cell.length_b   1.000
_cell.length_c   1.000
_cell.angle_alpha   90.00
_cell.angle_beta   90.00
_cell.angle_gamma   90.00
#
_symmetry.space_group_name_H-M   'P 1'
#
loop_
_entity.id
_entity.type
_entity.pdbx_description
1 polymer ?
#
loop_
_entity_poly.entity_id
_entity_poly.type
_entity_poly.pdbx_seq_one_letter_code
_entity_poly.pdbx_strand_id
1 'polypeptide(L)'
;MKTINGIDGRDYKGRSYYTSNGFTYELYPEYGKFPSEFEFTMYSGGCCDKDDNLFLSTRDADHPIMMLDSEGNYVRDFGKGLFKETHTMCVTPEDTLMCVDVVQHVIREITKTGEWIRDIGELGKP
;
A
#
# COMPACT_ATOMS: atom_id res chain seq x y z
N MET A 1 19.38 25.21 -4.52
CA MET A 1 18.27 24.29 -4.17
C MET A 1 17.00 24.85 -4.79
N LYS A 2 16.29 24.07 -5.56
CA LYS A 2 15.04 24.52 -6.19
C LYS A 2 13.88 24.00 -5.36
N THR A 3 13.13 24.89 -4.69
CA THR A 3 11.90 24.54 -3.98
C THR A 3 10.76 24.46 -5.00
N ILE A 4 10.12 23.32 -5.12
CA ILE A 4 8.93 23.13 -5.94
C ILE A 4 7.77 22.85 -5.01
N ASN A 5 6.80 23.78 -4.92
CA ASN A 5 5.59 23.66 -4.10
C ASN A 5 5.84 23.35 -2.61
N GLY A 6 6.84 23.98 -2.00
CA GLY A 6 7.20 23.74 -0.60
C GLY A 6 7.99 22.46 -0.36
N ILE A 7 8.36 21.76 -1.41
CA ILE A 7 9.16 20.54 -1.37
C ILE A 7 10.56 20.89 -1.89
N ASP A 8 11.57 20.70 -1.04
CA ASP A 8 12.98 20.81 -1.44
C ASP A 8 13.33 19.59 -2.28
N GLY A 9 13.36 19.77 -3.62
CA GLY A 9 13.88 18.75 -4.52
C GLY A 9 15.39 18.96 -4.72
N ARG A 10 16.20 18.01 -4.34
CA ARG A 10 17.63 18.02 -4.63
C ARG A 10 17.98 16.83 -5.49
N ASP A 11 18.48 17.10 -6.69
CA ASP A 11 19.18 16.09 -7.48
C ASP A 11 20.65 16.04 -7.03
N TYR A 12 21.00 14.97 -6.34
CA TYR A 12 22.36 14.65 -6.01
C TYR A 12 22.69 13.27 -6.55
N LYS A 13 23.54 13.20 -7.55
CA LYS A 13 23.89 11.96 -8.27
C LYS A 13 22.67 11.24 -8.86
N GLY A 14 21.71 11.98 -9.43
CA GLY A 14 20.51 11.41 -10.01
C GLY A 14 19.41 10.99 -9.02
N ARG A 15 19.56 11.37 -7.73
CA ARG A 15 18.59 11.09 -6.68
C ARG A 15 17.77 12.32 -6.34
N SER A 16 16.49 12.14 -6.10
CA SER A 16 15.57 13.19 -5.68
C SER A 16 15.33 13.13 -4.18
N TYR A 17 15.43 14.27 -3.50
CA TYR A 17 15.19 14.40 -2.07
C TYR A 17 14.08 15.41 -1.81
N TYR A 18 13.23 15.12 -0.84
CA TYR A 18 12.14 15.97 -0.40
C TYR A 18 12.27 16.24 1.09
N THR A 19 12.13 17.51 1.49
CA THR A 19 12.15 17.91 2.91
C THR A 19 10.76 18.41 3.31
N SER A 20 10.24 17.82 4.39
CA SER A 20 8.97 18.23 4.98
C SER A 20 9.07 18.13 6.50
N ASN A 21 8.61 19.18 7.21
CA ASN A 21 8.59 19.23 8.69
C ASN A 21 9.92 18.87 9.37
N GLY A 22 11.06 19.25 8.76
CA GLY A 22 12.41 18.96 9.30
C GLY A 22 12.95 17.56 8.99
N PHE A 23 12.19 16.71 8.30
CA PHE A 23 12.64 15.42 7.80
C PHE A 23 13.01 15.51 6.32
N THR A 24 14.07 14.82 5.93
CA THR A 24 14.49 14.71 4.53
C THR A 24 14.31 13.28 4.07
N TYR A 25 13.55 13.11 2.99
CA TYR A 25 13.23 11.83 2.38
C TYR A 25 13.94 11.69 1.04
N GLU A 26 14.48 10.53 0.76
CA GLU A 26 14.98 10.16 -0.56
C GLU A 26 13.85 9.48 -1.35
N LEU A 27 13.62 9.90 -2.60
CA LEU A 27 12.63 9.30 -3.47
C LEU A 27 13.25 8.17 -4.29
N TYR A 28 12.63 7.02 -4.24
CA TYR A 28 12.92 5.85 -5.07
C TYR A 28 11.73 5.57 -5.99
N PRO A 29 11.65 6.17 -7.20
CA PRO A 29 10.48 6.11 -8.06
C PRO A 29 10.18 4.70 -8.58
N GLU A 30 11.17 3.81 -8.61
CA GLU A 30 11.04 2.43 -9.10
C GLU A 30 11.39 1.42 -8.00
N TYR A 31 10.88 1.67 -6.78
CA TYR A 31 11.21 0.82 -5.64
C TYR A 31 10.68 -0.61 -5.76
N GLY A 32 9.44 -0.78 -6.22
CA GLY A 32 8.81 -2.10 -6.30
C GLY A 32 9.28 -2.89 -7.53
N LYS A 33 9.69 -4.14 -7.30
CA LYS A 33 10.06 -5.10 -8.37
C LYS A 33 8.91 -6.07 -8.56
N PHE A 34 7.98 -5.74 -9.44
CA PHE A 34 6.80 -6.55 -9.74
C PHE A 34 7.05 -7.50 -10.90
N PRO A 35 6.36 -8.67 -10.92
CA PRO A 35 6.29 -9.51 -12.11
C PRO A 35 5.76 -8.75 -13.32
N SER A 36 6.33 -8.99 -14.50
CA SER A 36 6.01 -8.25 -15.73
C SER A 36 4.58 -8.46 -16.25
N GLU A 37 3.91 -9.51 -15.80
CA GLU A 37 2.52 -9.82 -16.11
C GLU A 37 1.51 -8.98 -15.37
N PHE A 38 1.95 -8.24 -14.33
CA PHE A 38 1.07 -7.36 -13.58
C PHE A 38 1.01 -5.97 -14.23
N GLU A 39 -0.12 -5.67 -14.85
CA GLU A 39 -0.44 -4.34 -15.37
C GLU A 39 -1.38 -3.63 -14.39
N PHE A 40 -0.83 -2.98 -13.38
CA PHE A 40 -1.64 -2.26 -12.40
C PHE A 40 -2.02 -0.87 -12.90
N THR A 41 -3.30 -0.56 -12.77
CA THR A 41 -3.81 0.75 -13.14
C THR A 41 -3.66 1.78 -12.01
N MET A 42 -3.69 1.34 -10.75
CA MET A 42 -3.63 2.25 -9.60
C MET A 42 -3.29 1.53 -8.31
N TYR A 43 -2.35 2.09 -7.57
CA TYR A 43 -2.16 1.83 -6.14
C TYR A 43 -2.97 2.84 -5.34
N SER A 44 -3.80 2.38 -4.41
CA SER A 44 -4.70 3.26 -3.65
C SER A 44 -4.18 3.58 -2.25
N GLY A 45 -3.29 2.77 -1.71
CA GLY A 45 -2.68 3.00 -0.41
C GLY A 45 -1.58 1.99 -0.11
N GLY A 46 -0.91 2.17 1.03
CA GLY A 46 0.13 1.26 1.48
C GLY A 46 0.48 1.46 2.95
N CYS A 47 1.02 0.43 3.56
CA CYS A 47 1.55 0.44 4.92
C CYS A 47 2.70 -0.56 5.05
N CYS A 48 3.56 -0.36 6.06
CA CYS A 48 4.63 -1.27 6.40
C CYS A 48 4.34 -1.98 7.71
N ASP A 49 4.77 -3.23 7.85
CA ASP A 49 4.80 -3.91 9.14
C ASP A 49 6.13 -3.65 9.89
N LYS A 50 6.26 -4.24 11.07
CA LYS A 50 7.45 -4.11 11.92
C LYS A 50 8.73 -4.72 11.32
N ASP A 51 8.61 -5.54 10.32
CA ASP A 51 9.70 -6.20 9.62
C ASP A 51 10.03 -5.50 8.28
N ASP A 52 9.49 -4.27 8.09
CA ASP A 52 9.62 -3.44 6.89
C ASP A 52 9.05 -4.08 5.61
N ASN A 53 8.18 -5.08 5.73
CA ASN A 53 7.41 -5.54 4.58
C ASN A 53 6.38 -4.49 4.19
N LEU A 54 6.31 -4.16 2.90
CA LEU A 54 5.37 -3.19 2.37
C LEU A 54 4.13 -3.90 1.83
N PHE A 55 2.96 -3.50 2.31
CA PHE A 55 1.67 -3.91 1.78
C PHE A 55 1.09 -2.77 0.95
N LEU A 56 0.68 -3.07 -0.27
CA LEU A 56 0.07 -2.12 -1.20
C LEU A 56 -1.35 -2.55 -1.51
N SER A 57 -2.30 -1.62 -1.40
CA SER A 57 -3.65 -1.83 -1.92
C SER A 57 -3.74 -1.36 -3.36
N THR A 58 -4.42 -2.14 -4.18
CA THR A 58 -4.70 -1.83 -5.58
C THR A 58 -6.22 -1.71 -5.77
N ARG A 59 -6.65 -1.12 -6.87
CA ARG A 59 -8.05 -1.13 -7.28
C ARG A 59 -8.41 -2.32 -8.17
N ASP A 60 -7.50 -3.27 -8.31
CA ASP A 60 -7.72 -4.50 -9.04
C ASP A 60 -8.31 -5.57 -8.10
N ALA A 61 -9.53 -6.03 -8.37
CA ALA A 61 -10.20 -7.04 -7.57
C ALA A 61 -9.54 -8.44 -7.68
N ASP A 62 -8.73 -8.68 -8.70
CA ASP A 62 -7.97 -9.92 -8.85
C ASP A 62 -6.68 -9.90 -8.04
N HIS A 63 -6.10 -8.71 -7.80
CA HIS A 63 -4.87 -8.49 -7.06
C HIS A 63 -5.03 -7.37 -6.02
N PRO A 64 -6.00 -7.46 -5.10
CA PRO A 64 -6.39 -6.32 -4.27
C PRO A 64 -5.32 -5.88 -3.27
N ILE A 65 -4.48 -6.80 -2.80
CA ILE A 65 -3.39 -6.51 -1.87
C ILE A 65 -2.14 -7.23 -2.33
N MET A 66 -1.04 -6.50 -2.38
CA MET A 66 0.28 -7.00 -2.73
C MET A 66 1.26 -6.82 -1.59
N MET A 67 2.17 -7.75 -1.44
CA MET A 67 3.24 -7.70 -0.45
C MET A 67 4.60 -7.65 -1.14
N LEU A 68 5.41 -6.68 -0.74
CA LEU A 68 6.84 -6.61 -1.05
C LEU A 68 7.63 -6.84 0.23
N ASP A 69 8.82 -7.40 0.10
CA ASP A 69 9.78 -7.46 1.21
C ASP A 69 10.46 -6.10 1.45
N SER A 70 11.30 -6.03 2.49
CA SER A 70 12.06 -4.81 2.84
C SER A 70 13.03 -4.32 1.76
N GLU A 71 13.33 -5.14 0.76
CA GLU A 71 14.18 -4.80 -0.39
C GLU A 71 13.35 -4.44 -1.65
N GLY A 72 12.02 -4.40 -1.53
CA GLY A 72 11.09 -4.09 -2.60
C GLY A 72 10.84 -5.22 -3.57
N ASN A 73 11.23 -6.45 -3.25
CA ASN A 73 10.91 -7.60 -4.09
C ASN A 73 9.47 -8.05 -3.84
N TYR A 74 8.75 -8.36 -4.93
CA TYR A 74 7.42 -8.96 -4.84
C TYR A 74 7.49 -10.32 -4.15
N VAL A 75 6.64 -10.49 -3.14
CA VAL A 75 6.52 -11.75 -2.38
C VAL A 75 5.28 -12.51 -2.83
N ARG A 76 4.13 -11.82 -2.82
CA ARG A 76 2.82 -12.39 -3.18
C ARG A 76 1.75 -11.31 -3.27
N ASP A 77 0.61 -11.70 -3.80
CA ASP A 77 -0.65 -10.99 -3.67
C ASP A 77 -1.71 -11.88 -3.01
N PHE A 78 -2.75 -11.28 -2.48
CA PHE A 78 -3.83 -11.97 -1.78
C PHE A 78 -5.08 -11.13 -1.65
N GLY A 79 -6.16 -11.75 -1.17
CA GLY A 79 -7.43 -11.08 -0.93
C GLY A 79 -8.41 -11.13 -2.10
N LYS A 80 -8.06 -11.82 -3.21
CA LYS A 80 -8.98 -12.06 -4.32
C LYS A 80 -10.28 -12.68 -3.82
N GLY A 81 -11.41 -12.10 -4.24
CA GLY A 81 -12.74 -12.52 -3.81
C GLY A 81 -13.21 -11.94 -2.47
N LEU A 82 -12.29 -11.39 -1.65
CA LEU A 82 -12.66 -10.69 -0.42
C LEU A 82 -13.01 -9.22 -0.68
N PHE A 83 -12.33 -8.59 -1.62
CA PHE A 83 -12.47 -7.16 -1.90
C PHE A 83 -13.09 -6.91 -3.28
N LYS A 84 -13.82 -5.80 -3.37
CA LYS A 84 -14.29 -5.24 -4.65
C LYS A 84 -13.42 -4.08 -5.10
N GLU A 85 -13.10 -3.17 -4.18
CA GLU A 85 -12.20 -2.04 -4.44
C GLU A 85 -11.54 -1.59 -3.14
N THR A 86 -10.32 -2.01 -2.89
CA THR A 86 -9.53 -1.53 -1.76
C THR A 86 -9.06 -0.10 -1.98
N HIS A 87 -9.19 0.74 -0.94
CA HIS A 87 -8.82 2.15 -1.03
C HIS A 87 -7.63 2.51 -0.14
N THR A 88 -7.60 2.02 1.08
CA THR A 88 -6.50 2.26 2.01
C THR A 88 -6.39 1.11 3.00
N MET A 89 -5.27 1.04 3.69
CA MET A 89 -5.00 0.01 4.69
C MET A 89 -4.04 0.48 5.77
N CYS A 90 -4.04 -0.22 6.88
CA CYS A 90 -3.02 -0.10 7.92
C CYS A 90 -2.72 -1.46 8.55
N VAL A 91 -1.53 -1.59 9.15
CA VAL A 91 -1.20 -2.71 10.02
C VAL A 91 -1.73 -2.41 11.41
N THR A 92 -2.39 -3.38 12.03
CA THR A 92 -2.90 -3.25 13.41
C THR A 92 -1.82 -3.59 14.44
N PRO A 93 -2.01 -3.22 15.73
CA PRO A 93 -1.10 -3.65 16.80
C PRO A 93 -1.00 -5.17 16.95
N GLU A 94 -2.03 -5.91 16.53
CA GLU A 94 -2.09 -7.38 16.53
C GLU A 94 -1.41 -8.01 15.31
N ASP A 95 -0.73 -7.19 14.49
CA ASP A 95 -0.01 -7.61 13.27
C ASP A 95 -0.94 -8.18 12.18
N THR A 96 -2.17 -7.66 12.11
CA THR A 96 -3.15 -7.92 11.05
C THR A 96 -3.27 -6.71 10.11
N LEU A 97 -4.05 -6.82 9.04
CA LEU A 97 -4.33 -5.72 8.11
C LEU A 97 -5.79 -5.27 8.24
N MET A 98 -6.00 -3.97 8.44
CA MET A 98 -7.30 -3.32 8.29
C MET A 98 -7.35 -2.65 6.93
N CYS A 99 -8.29 -3.08 6.08
CA CYS A 99 -8.42 -2.65 4.70
C CYS A 99 -9.81 -2.05 4.46
N VAL A 100 -9.85 -0.85 3.91
CA VAL A 100 -11.11 -0.19 3.54
C VAL A 100 -11.54 -0.66 2.16
N ASP A 101 -12.76 -1.22 2.05
CA ASP A 101 -13.40 -1.49 0.76
C ASP A 101 -14.51 -0.47 0.51
N VAL A 102 -14.29 0.42 -0.45
CA VAL A 102 -15.20 1.55 -0.70
C VAL A 102 -16.46 1.13 -1.45
N VAL A 103 -16.45 0.03 -2.17
CA VAL A 103 -17.62 -0.50 -2.88
C VAL A 103 -18.51 -1.34 -1.96
N GLN A 104 -17.88 -2.07 -1.03
CA GLN A 104 -18.60 -2.89 -0.06
C GLN A 104 -19.01 -2.13 1.21
N HIS A 105 -18.56 -0.88 1.40
CA HIS A 105 -18.84 -0.01 2.56
C HIS A 105 -18.42 -0.63 3.90
N VAL A 106 -17.31 -1.35 3.92
CA VAL A 106 -16.78 -2.00 5.13
C VAL A 106 -15.29 -1.71 5.30
N ILE A 107 -14.84 -1.77 6.55
CA ILE A 107 -13.42 -1.96 6.87
C ILE A 107 -13.26 -3.44 7.21
N ARG A 108 -12.44 -4.12 6.43
CA ARG A 108 -12.19 -5.56 6.59
C ARG A 108 -10.87 -5.80 7.29
N GLU A 109 -10.89 -6.57 8.37
CA GLU A 109 -9.69 -7.07 9.01
C GLU A 109 -9.36 -8.47 8.48
N ILE A 110 -8.10 -8.63 8.06
CA ILE A 110 -7.57 -9.89 7.53
C ILE A 110 -6.19 -10.17 8.13
N THR A 111 -5.78 -11.42 8.09
CA THR A 111 -4.37 -11.78 8.37
C THR A 111 -3.47 -11.25 7.24
N LYS A 112 -2.16 -11.18 7.50
CA LYS A 112 -1.16 -10.84 6.46
C LYS A 112 -1.00 -11.94 5.40
N THR A 113 -1.72 -13.04 5.55
CA THR A 113 -1.82 -14.13 4.56
C THR A 113 -3.13 -14.13 3.77
N GLY A 114 -4.05 -13.19 4.10
CA GLY A 114 -5.29 -12.99 3.37
C GLY A 114 -6.50 -13.73 3.94
N GLU A 115 -6.43 -14.26 5.17
CA GLU A 115 -7.57 -14.89 5.83
C GLU A 115 -8.46 -13.83 6.47
N TRP A 116 -9.76 -13.92 6.21
CA TRP A 116 -10.76 -13.01 6.79
C TRP A 116 -10.88 -13.21 8.31
N ILE A 117 -10.93 -12.12 9.06
CA ILE A 117 -11.13 -12.11 10.51
C ILE A 117 -12.50 -11.52 10.84
N ARG A 118 -12.76 -10.29 10.41
CA ARG A 118 -14.04 -9.59 10.65
C ARG A 118 -14.23 -8.40 9.72
N ASP A 119 -15.45 -7.92 9.67
CA ASP A 119 -15.80 -6.64 9.05
C ASP A 119 -16.29 -5.65 10.12
N ILE A 120 -15.98 -4.38 9.92
CA ILE A 120 -16.55 -3.23 10.63
C ILE A 120 -17.43 -2.49 9.62
N GLY A 121 -18.69 -2.29 9.97
CA GLY A 121 -19.72 -1.80 9.06
C GLY A 121 -20.65 -2.93 8.60
N GLU A 122 -21.68 -2.56 7.86
CA GLU A 122 -22.63 -3.53 7.28
C GLU A 122 -22.43 -3.63 5.77
N LEU A 123 -22.16 -4.83 5.28
CA LEU A 123 -21.85 -5.08 3.88
C LEU A 123 -22.92 -4.49 2.94
N GLY A 124 -22.47 -3.62 2.03
CA GLY A 124 -23.33 -2.97 1.05
C GLY A 124 -24.20 -1.84 1.61
N LYS A 125 -24.01 -1.42 2.85
CA LYS A 125 -24.71 -0.27 3.44
C LYS A 125 -23.72 0.85 3.75
N PRO A 126 -23.87 2.03 3.10
CA PRO A 126 -23.04 3.20 3.36
C PRO A 126 -23.33 3.83 4.73
#